data_14253195e3a7fbefe3f6bc32b9e86db7
#
_entry.id   14253195e3a7fbefe3f6bc32b9e86db7
#
_cell.length_a   1.000
_cell.length_b   1.000
_cell.length_c   1.000
_cell.angle_alpha   90.00
_cell.angle_beta   90.00
_cell.angle_gamma   90.00
#
_symmetry.space_group_name_H-M   'P 1'
#
loop_
_entity.id
_entity.type
_entity.pdbx_description
1 polymer ?
#
loop_
_entity_poly.entity_id
_entity_poly.type
_entity_poly.pdbx_seq_one_letter_code
_entity_poly.pdbx_strand_id
1 'polypeptide(L)'
;MSAATASVGKAYALKFISGKYQGGEYPLKMERQVIIGRSSDLDMVLVEDMVSRKHAKITLTGGKITIEDLGSTNGTFVNGEKVKQARLKEGDRILIGTSILKLVHQGDHAAEMDDQQVRQRLEEAAAVHAAKSPKSSSMAGKIEEVPLPDLLQLLNTSKKNGVLVVKNVEEGRIYLRQGRVYYAVIDDNHALGPRKSFNRIVTWEAGDFELRPAEPQEFMVELEAPTEVLLMEGMRLLDEFKRIQNELPPLNSVLMLSMPMTSPLRELSADELDILQLAHNYGSLKGVLDHSEKEDVAAAEIVLGLLKRDFVRAG
;
A
#
# COMPACT_ATOMS: atom_id res chain seq x y z
N MET A 1 -7.53 16.27 53.84
CA MET A 1 -6.58 15.41 53.07
C MET A 1 -7.21 15.12 51.72
N SER A 2 -6.80 15.91 50.73
CA SER A 2 -7.37 15.82 49.37
C SER A 2 -6.52 14.78 48.60
N ALA A 3 -7.14 13.67 48.20
CA ALA A 3 -6.51 12.70 47.35
C ALA A 3 -6.36 13.30 45.95
N ALA A 4 -5.15 13.59 45.56
CA ALA A 4 -4.82 13.95 44.19
C ALA A 4 -5.16 12.76 43.27
N THR A 5 -6.22 12.88 42.50
CA THR A 5 -6.51 12.00 41.36
C THR A 5 -5.37 12.15 40.38
N ALA A 6 -4.44 11.19 40.36
CA ALA A 6 -3.45 11.07 39.30
C ALA A 6 -4.20 10.88 37.97
N SER A 7 -4.11 11.84 37.09
CA SER A 7 -4.60 11.69 35.71
C SER A 7 -3.84 10.53 35.09
N VAL A 8 -4.53 9.42 34.85
CA VAL A 8 -4.00 8.28 34.08
C VAL A 8 -3.65 8.85 32.69
N GLY A 9 -2.38 9.15 32.49
CA GLY A 9 -1.89 9.65 31.19
C GLY A 9 -2.09 8.56 30.14
N LYS A 10 -2.59 8.94 28.97
CA LYS A 10 -2.73 8.02 27.83
C LYS A 10 -1.41 7.34 27.56
N ALA A 11 -1.39 6.00 27.60
CA ALA A 11 -0.21 5.21 27.25
C ALA A 11 -0.14 5.05 25.71
N TYR A 12 1.01 5.23 25.14
CA TYR A 12 1.25 5.09 23.70
C TYR A 12 2.34 4.05 23.43
N ALA A 13 2.28 3.42 22.26
CA ALA A 13 3.33 2.53 21.76
C ALA A 13 3.59 2.76 20.27
N LEU A 14 4.77 2.37 19.84
CA LEU A 14 5.15 2.26 18.44
C LEU A 14 4.97 0.81 18.01
N LYS A 15 4.01 0.53 17.15
CA LYS A 15 3.78 -0.79 16.56
C LYS A 15 4.50 -0.90 15.23
N PHE A 16 5.32 -1.91 15.04
CA PHE A 16 5.96 -2.21 13.76
C PHE A 16 4.95 -2.87 12.83
N ILE A 17 4.54 -2.16 11.78
CA ILE A 17 3.56 -2.63 10.78
C ILE A 17 4.24 -3.12 9.49
N SER A 18 5.54 -2.91 9.34
CA SER A 18 6.32 -3.43 8.23
C SER A 18 7.81 -3.55 8.60
N GLY A 19 8.56 -4.32 7.80
CA GLY A 19 10.00 -4.50 7.96
C GLY A 19 10.37 -5.65 8.89
N LYS A 20 11.68 -5.73 9.21
CA LYS A 20 12.28 -6.83 9.98
C LYS A 20 11.59 -7.13 11.32
N TYR A 21 11.04 -6.09 11.96
CA TYR A 21 10.45 -6.17 13.31
C TYR A 21 8.91 -6.20 13.27
N GLN A 22 8.30 -6.50 12.13
CA GLN A 22 6.84 -6.51 11.97
C GLN A 22 6.15 -7.33 13.07
N GLY A 23 5.09 -6.76 13.65
CA GLY A 23 4.34 -7.34 14.77
C GLY A 23 4.90 -7.01 16.15
N GLY A 24 6.13 -6.45 16.24
CA GLY A 24 6.70 -5.97 17.48
C GLY A 24 6.08 -4.64 17.92
N GLU A 25 6.12 -4.38 19.23
CA GLU A 25 5.64 -3.13 19.84
C GLU A 25 6.67 -2.58 20.80
N TYR A 26 6.84 -1.25 20.79
CA TYR A 26 7.69 -0.53 21.71
C TYR A 26 6.86 0.49 22.50
N PRO A 27 6.66 0.30 23.82
CA PRO A 27 5.90 1.22 24.66
C PRO A 27 6.65 2.53 24.89
N LEU A 28 5.96 3.66 24.75
CA LEU A 28 6.48 4.98 25.04
C LEU A 28 6.17 5.36 26.49
N LYS A 29 7.21 5.50 27.32
CA LYS A 29 7.06 5.89 28.73
C LYS A 29 6.97 7.43 28.85
N MET A 30 6.11 7.89 29.74
CA MET A 30 5.93 9.33 30.03
C MET A 30 7.26 9.96 30.50
N GLU A 31 7.45 11.23 30.13
CA GLU A 31 8.64 12.06 30.45
C GLU A 31 9.97 11.40 30.09
N ARG A 32 9.95 10.53 29.08
CA ARG A 32 11.16 9.84 28.58
C ARG A 32 11.45 10.19 27.13
N GLN A 33 12.73 10.23 26.80
CA GLN A 33 13.24 10.28 25.44
C GLN A 33 13.61 8.85 25.01
N VAL A 34 13.31 8.49 23.76
CA VAL A 34 13.68 7.22 23.15
C VAL A 34 14.55 7.53 21.94
N ILE A 35 15.80 7.10 22.00
CA ILE A 35 16.74 7.24 20.87
C ILE A 35 16.68 5.96 20.04
N ILE A 36 16.43 6.14 18.76
CA ILE A 36 16.27 5.06 17.76
C ILE A 36 17.49 5.05 16.85
N GLY A 37 18.04 3.88 16.59
CA GLY A 37 19.14 3.74 15.65
C GLY A 37 19.74 2.35 15.62
N ARG A 38 20.86 2.19 14.89
CA ARG A 38 21.52 0.89 14.70
C ARG A 38 22.51 0.53 15.82
N SER A 39 22.90 1.48 16.64
CA SER A 39 23.85 1.25 17.74
C SER A 39 23.19 0.43 18.84
N SER A 40 23.91 -0.55 19.39
CA SER A 40 23.37 -1.51 20.38
C SER A 40 23.14 -0.90 21.78
N ASP A 41 23.67 0.28 22.05
CA ASP A 41 23.57 1.02 23.31
C ASP A 41 22.32 1.93 23.38
N LEU A 42 21.49 1.95 22.34
CA LEU A 42 20.31 2.81 22.27
C LEU A 42 19.07 2.18 22.90
N ASP A 43 18.06 3.03 23.15
CA ASP A 43 16.78 2.60 23.70
C ASP A 43 16.03 1.66 22.73
N MET A 44 15.93 2.04 21.45
CA MET A 44 15.34 1.22 20.40
C MET A 44 16.41 0.92 19.33
N VAL A 45 16.80 -0.35 19.26
CA VAL A 45 17.85 -0.82 18.35
C VAL A 45 17.22 -1.42 17.08
N LEU A 46 17.50 -0.78 15.93
CA LEU A 46 17.08 -1.27 14.62
C LEU A 46 18.31 -1.68 13.80
N VAL A 47 18.60 -2.97 13.76
CA VAL A 47 19.78 -3.52 13.05
C VAL A 47 19.45 -3.64 11.56
N GLU A 48 19.51 -2.50 10.87
CA GLU A 48 19.26 -2.36 9.43
C GLU A 48 20.33 -1.46 8.81
N ASP A 49 20.81 -1.80 7.60
CA ASP A 49 21.85 -1.03 6.90
C ASP A 49 21.42 0.41 6.57
N MET A 50 20.12 0.60 6.36
CA MET A 50 19.51 1.88 6.05
C MET A 50 19.31 2.77 7.28
N VAL A 51 19.57 2.28 8.51
CA VAL A 51 19.41 3.01 9.76
C VAL A 51 20.76 3.53 10.24
N SER A 52 20.86 4.84 10.53
CA SER A 52 22.06 5.47 11.09
C SER A 52 22.31 5.01 12.53
N ARG A 53 23.55 5.10 13.00
CA ARG A 53 23.92 4.72 14.38
C ARG A 53 23.02 5.38 15.43
N LYS A 54 22.81 6.71 15.31
CA LYS A 54 21.73 7.46 15.96
C LYS A 54 20.89 8.05 14.85
N HIS A 55 19.63 7.64 14.72
CA HIS A 55 18.81 8.00 13.58
C HIS A 55 17.76 9.04 13.92
N ALA A 56 16.93 8.74 14.90
CA ALA A 56 15.87 9.62 15.35
C ALA A 56 15.71 9.58 16.87
N LYS A 57 15.01 10.57 17.39
CA LYS A 57 14.66 10.69 18.80
C LYS A 57 13.17 10.95 18.93
N ILE A 58 12.49 10.18 19.75
CA ILE A 58 11.10 10.42 20.14
C ILE A 58 11.05 10.90 21.57
N THR A 59 10.28 11.95 21.83
CA THR A 59 10.07 12.53 23.14
C THR A 59 8.60 12.56 23.47
N LEU A 60 8.21 12.05 24.64
CA LEU A 60 6.85 12.13 25.18
C LEU A 60 6.88 13.01 26.43
N THR A 61 6.39 14.25 26.30
CA THR A 61 6.40 15.25 27.39
C THR A 61 5.07 15.99 27.43
N GLY A 62 4.43 16.07 28.60
CA GLY A 62 3.16 16.77 28.78
C GLY A 62 2.05 16.26 27.85
N GLY A 63 2.04 14.97 27.54
CA GLY A 63 1.07 14.36 26.64
C GLY A 63 1.29 14.71 25.14
N LYS A 64 2.39 15.36 24.78
CA LYS A 64 2.79 15.64 23.40
C LYS A 64 3.89 14.70 23.00
N ILE A 65 3.74 14.06 21.84
CA ILE A 65 4.73 13.17 21.26
C ILE A 65 5.39 13.92 20.09
N THR A 66 6.71 13.97 20.08
CA THR A 66 7.48 14.58 19.01
C THR A 66 8.56 13.63 18.55
N ILE A 67 8.82 13.63 17.25
CA ILE A 67 9.97 12.94 16.65
C ILE A 67 10.92 13.96 16.06
N GLU A 68 12.23 13.71 16.20
CA GLU A 68 13.31 14.53 15.67
C GLU A 68 14.31 13.63 14.96
N ASP A 69 14.66 13.97 13.70
CA ASP A 69 15.74 13.32 12.97
C ASP A 69 17.09 13.83 13.48
N LEU A 70 17.99 12.93 13.85
CA LEU A 70 19.30 13.25 14.44
C LEU A 70 20.41 13.40 13.37
N GLY A 71 20.05 13.85 12.16
CA GLY A 71 20.99 13.96 11.04
C GLY A 71 21.24 12.62 10.37
N SER A 72 20.20 11.80 10.25
CA SER A 72 20.30 10.49 9.63
C SER A 72 20.65 10.57 8.14
N THR A 73 21.30 9.55 7.60
CA THR A 73 21.71 9.50 6.18
C THR A 73 20.49 9.42 5.26
N ASN A 74 19.52 8.58 5.59
CA ASN A 74 18.35 8.34 4.74
C ASN A 74 17.13 9.20 5.10
N GLY A 75 17.13 9.81 6.28
CA GLY A 75 16.05 10.64 6.78
C GLY A 75 14.96 9.87 7.51
N THR A 76 14.21 10.60 8.31
CA THR A 76 13.00 10.14 8.99
C THR A 76 11.79 10.69 8.26
N PHE A 77 10.76 9.85 8.06
CA PHE A 77 9.54 10.26 7.35
C PHE A 77 8.33 10.02 8.25
N VAL A 78 7.38 10.97 8.22
CA VAL A 78 6.09 10.86 8.91
C VAL A 78 5.00 11.02 7.87
N ASN A 79 4.13 10.02 7.74
CA ASN A 79 3.02 9.98 6.76
C ASN A 79 3.49 10.31 5.32
N GLY A 80 4.66 9.81 4.93
CA GLY A 80 5.24 10.03 3.60
C GLY A 80 6.06 11.31 3.45
N GLU A 81 6.06 12.22 4.41
CA GLU A 81 6.84 13.46 4.36
C GLU A 81 8.16 13.33 5.13
N LYS A 82 9.26 13.77 4.50
CA LYS A 82 10.57 13.82 5.18
C LYS A 82 10.59 14.96 6.20
N VAL A 83 10.90 14.63 7.44
CA VAL A 83 10.85 15.58 8.56
C VAL A 83 12.22 15.73 9.24
N LYS A 84 12.53 16.94 9.71
CA LYS A 84 13.60 17.17 10.69
C LYS A 84 13.03 17.07 12.12
N GLN A 85 11.83 17.56 12.32
CA GLN A 85 11.08 17.46 13.55
C GLN A 85 9.58 17.50 13.22
N ALA A 86 8.80 16.64 13.87
CA ALA A 86 7.35 16.61 13.72
C ALA A 86 6.67 16.27 15.04
N ARG A 87 5.44 16.79 15.21
CA ARG A 87 4.53 16.35 16.27
C ARG A 87 3.75 15.15 15.76
N LEU A 88 3.77 14.08 16.55
CA LEU A 88 3.05 12.86 16.24
C LEU A 88 1.65 12.83 16.86
N LYS A 89 0.72 12.24 16.14
CA LYS A 89 -0.63 11.92 16.56
C LYS A 89 -0.87 10.42 16.47
N GLU A 90 -1.84 9.92 17.21
CA GLU A 90 -2.29 8.54 17.09
C GLU A 90 -2.66 8.23 15.63
N GLY A 91 -2.21 7.07 15.14
CA GLY A 91 -2.38 6.64 13.76
C GLY A 91 -1.24 7.05 12.82
N ASP A 92 -0.38 8.02 13.19
CA ASP A 92 0.73 8.45 12.35
C ASP A 92 1.69 7.28 12.07
N ARG A 93 2.17 7.22 10.82
CA ARG A 93 3.14 6.25 10.34
C ARG A 93 4.50 6.88 10.21
N ILE A 94 5.50 6.21 10.75
CA ILE A 94 6.89 6.68 10.79
C ILE A 94 7.74 5.67 10.02
N LEU A 95 8.46 6.11 8.97
CA LEU A 95 9.46 5.28 8.31
C LEU A 95 10.86 5.63 8.82
N ILE A 96 11.57 4.60 9.28
CA ILE A 96 12.97 4.63 9.64
C ILE A 96 13.65 3.42 8.98
N GLY A 97 14.57 3.66 8.03
CA GLY A 97 15.20 2.59 7.24
C GLY A 97 14.21 1.86 6.34
N THR A 98 13.90 0.62 6.68
CA THR A 98 12.91 -0.23 5.99
C THR A 98 11.72 -0.56 6.89
N SER A 99 11.75 -0.12 8.14
CA SER A 99 10.69 -0.35 9.12
C SER A 99 9.66 0.78 9.11
N ILE A 100 8.38 0.43 9.00
CA ILE A 100 7.27 1.35 9.19
C ILE A 100 6.67 1.08 10.57
N LEU A 101 6.66 2.13 11.41
CA LEU A 101 6.08 2.12 12.74
C LEU A 101 4.78 2.93 12.72
N LYS A 102 3.76 2.47 13.44
CA LYS A 102 2.51 3.21 13.66
C LYS A 102 2.42 3.61 15.13
N LEU A 103 2.14 4.87 15.39
CA LEU A 103 1.84 5.34 16.74
C LEU A 103 0.42 4.88 17.12
N VAL A 104 0.32 4.07 18.16
CA VAL A 104 -0.95 3.52 18.65
C VAL A 104 -1.16 3.88 20.11
N HIS A 105 -2.42 4.01 20.50
CA HIS A 105 -2.79 4.13 21.91
C HIS A 105 -2.82 2.72 22.52
N GLN A 106 -2.07 2.53 23.60
CA GLN A 106 -2.22 1.34 24.44
C GLN A 106 -3.37 1.60 25.41
N GLY A 107 -4.37 0.69 25.44
CA GLY A 107 -5.45 0.76 26.46
C GLY A 107 -4.87 0.64 27.88
N ASP A 108 -5.71 0.84 28.90
CA ASP A 108 -5.37 0.90 30.33
C ASP A 108 -4.63 -0.35 30.91
N HIS A 109 -4.38 -1.35 30.08
CA HIS A 109 -3.66 -2.59 30.44
C HIS A 109 -2.26 -2.68 29.81
N ALA A 110 -1.61 -1.55 29.50
CA ALA A 110 -0.19 -1.58 29.14
C ALA A 110 0.59 -2.10 30.37
N ALA A 111 0.92 -3.39 30.34
CA ALA A 111 1.82 -3.96 31.33
C ALA A 111 3.10 -3.11 31.33
N GLU A 112 3.55 -2.70 32.52
CA GLU A 112 4.85 -2.08 32.72
C GLU A 112 5.94 -3.10 32.29
N MET A 113 6.23 -3.14 30.98
CA MET A 113 7.29 -4.01 30.49
C MET A 113 8.63 -3.35 30.79
N ASP A 114 9.54 -4.13 31.31
CA ASP A 114 10.96 -3.74 31.46
C ASP A 114 11.59 -3.61 30.06
N ASP A 115 12.58 -2.73 29.94
CA ASP A 115 13.29 -2.47 28.68
C ASP A 115 13.94 -3.75 28.10
N GLN A 116 14.34 -4.70 28.97
CA GLN A 116 14.85 -6.00 28.54
C GLN A 116 13.77 -6.88 27.90
N GLN A 117 12.57 -6.89 28.44
CA GLN A 117 11.43 -7.64 27.87
C GLN A 117 10.98 -7.06 26.53
N VAL A 118 11.02 -5.74 26.39
CA VAL A 118 10.74 -5.08 25.10
C VAL A 118 11.76 -5.47 24.05
N ARG A 119 13.06 -5.43 24.38
CA ARG A 119 14.13 -5.88 23.47
C ARG A 119 13.98 -7.32 23.06
N GLN A 120 13.74 -8.20 24.01
CA GLN A 120 13.52 -9.63 23.73
C GLN A 120 12.34 -9.87 22.77
N ARG A 121 11.21 -9.19 22.98
CA ARG A 121 10.06 -9.28 22.08
C ARG A 121 10.35 -8.76 20.67
N LEU A 122 11.11 -7.68 20.53
CA LEU A 122 11.53 -7.19 19.22
C LEU A 122 12.48 -8.16 18.53
N GLU A 123 13.39 -8.80 19.26
CA GLU A 123 14.28 -9.83 18.72
C GLU A 123 13.50 -11.10 18.33
N GLU A 124 12.52 -11.52 19.12
CA GLU A 124 11.61 -12.62 18.78
C GLU A 124 10.79 -12.32 17.52
N ALA A 125 10.23 -11.12 17.41
CA ALA A 125 9.52 -10.66 16.20
C ALA A 125 10.44 -10.69 14.97
N ALA A 126 11.68 -10.21 15.12
CA ALA A 126 12.68 -10.25 14.06
C ALA A 126 13.06 -11.70 13.66
N ALA A 127 13.17 -12.59 14.62
CA ALA A 127 13.48 -14.00 14.36
C ALA A 127 12.34 -14.72 13.63
N VAL A 128 11.09 -14.46 14.00
CA VAL A 128 9.89 -15.00 13.33
C VAL A 128 9.81 -14.49 11.89
N HIS A 129 10.10 -13.21 11.67
CA HIS A 129 10.09 -12.64 10.34
C HIS A 129 11.22 -13.20 9.45
N ALA A 130 12.43 -13.37 10.01
CA ALA A 130 13.57 -13.95 9.29
C ALA A 130 13.33 -15.39 8.86
N ALA A 131 12.51 -16.16 9.60
CA ALA A 131 12.13 -17.52 9.25
C ALA A 131 11.11 -17.60 8.10
N LYS A 132 10.35 -16.52 7.86
CA LYS A 132 9.27 -16.47 6.86
C LYS A 132 9.68 -15.79 5.55
N SER A 133 10.70 -14.95 5.56
CA SER A 133 11.11 -14.15 4.40
C SER A 133 12.47 -14.60 3.87
N PRO A 134 12.65 -14.73 2.54
CA PRO A 134 13.97 -14.98 1.95
C PRO A 134 14.91 -13.82 2.29
N LYS A 135 16.20 -14.14 2.42
CA LYS A 135 17.30 -13.30 2.94
C LYS A 135 17.52 -11.91 2.28
N SER A 136 16.68 -11.50 1.33
CA SER A 136 16.88 -10.27 0.53
C SER A 136 15.75 -9.23 0.63
N SER A 137 14.64 -9.49 1.33
CA SER A 137 13.56 -8.52 1.39
C SER A 137 13.86 -7.43 2.42
N SER A 138 13.84 -6.21 1.96
CA SER A 138 14.13 -5.04 2.79
C SER A 138 12.89 -4.48 3.50
N MET A 139 11.69 -4.69 2.94
CA MET A 139 10.43 -4.14 3.46
C MET A 139 9.28 -5.07 3.06
N ALA A 140 8.53 -5.54 4.02
CA ALA A 140 7.34 -6.36 3.80
C ALA A 140 6.26 -6.01 4.84
N GLY A 141 4.99 -6.27 4.52
CA GLY A 141 3.86 -5.94 5.40
C GLY A 141 2.53 -6.31 4.77
N LYS A 142 1.44 -5.80 5.36
CA LYS A 142 0.09 -5.99 4.87
C LYS A 142 -0.49 -4.67 4.37
N ILE A 143 -1.20 -4.71 3.25
CA ILE A 143 -1.81 -3.50 2.69
C ILE A 143 -3.00 -3.01 3.52
N GLU A 144 -3.64 -3.85 4.32
CA GLU A 144 -4.65 -3.45 5.31
C GLU A 144 -4.06 -2.53 6.40
N GLU A 145 -2.78 -2.70 6.74
CA GLU A 145 -2.07 -1.84 7.71
C GLU A 145 -1.43 -0.61 7.05
N VAL A 146 -0.93 -0.78 5.81
CA VAL A 146 -0.29 0.28 5.01
C VAL A 146 -0.91 0.29 3.61
N PRO A 147 -1.96 1.09 3.35
CA PRO A 147 -2.57 1.18 2.03
C PRO A 147 -1.56 1.47 0.93
N LEU A 148 -1.76 0.85 -0.25
CA LEU A 148 -0.83 0.96 -1.36
C LEU A 148 -0.54 2.41 -1.80
N PRO A 149 -1.52 3.34 -1.84
CA PRO A 149 -1.24 4.73 -2.15
C PRO A 149 -0.25 5.37 -1.17
N ASP A 150 -0.43 5.14 0.14
CA ASP A 150 0.48 5.67 1.19
C ASP A 150 1.87 5.05 1.08
N LEU A 151 1.93 3.73 0.82
CA LEU A 151 3.19 3.01 0.63
C LEU A 151 3.95 3.53 -0.60
N LEU A 152 3.28 3.71 -1.72
CA LEU A 152 3.89 4.22 -2.96
C LEU A 152 4.36 5.68 -2.81
N GLN A 153 3.59 6.52 -2.12
CA GLN A 153 4.01 7.88 -1.79
C GLN A 153 5.26 7.88 -0.92
N LEU A 154 5.32 7.00 0.08
CA LEU A 154 6.48 6.81 0.95
C LEU A 154 7.71 6.35 0.16
N LEU A 155 7.56 5.35 -0.74
CA LEU A 155 8.63 4.84 -1.60
C LEU A 155 9.12 5.92 -2.58
N ASN A 156 8.21 6.74 -3.11
CA ASN A 156 8.52 7.85 -3.98
C ASN A 156 9.35 8.93 -3.26
N THR A 157 8.88 9.41 -2.11
CA THR A 157 9.57 10.45 -1.32
C THR A 157 10.94 9.98 -0.83
N SER A 158 11.05 8.69 -0.43
CA SER A 158 12.30 8.08 0.01
C SER A 158 13.19 7.59 -1.13
N LYS A 159 12.81 7.84 -2.40
CA LYS A 159 13.55 7.49 -3.63
C LYS A 159 14.01 6.04 -3.68
N LYS A 160 13.14 5.11 -3.24
CA LYS A 160 13.46 3.68 -3.24
C LYS A 160 13.50 3.10 -4.65
N ASN A 161 14.40 2.15 -4.87
CA ASN A 161 14.46 1.33 -6.07
C ASN A 161 14.03 -0.09 -5.73
N GLY A 162 13.39 -0.76 -6.66
CA GLY A 162 13.01 -2.16 -6.49
C GLY A 162 11.71 -2.53 -7.19
N VAL A 163 11.24 -3.72 -6.89
CA VAL A 163 9.96 -4.24 -7.35
C VAL A 163 9.06 -4.43 -6.14
N LEU A 164 8.00 -3.63 -6.05
CA LEU A 164 6.96 -3.83 -5.05
C LEU A 164 6.03 -4.94 -5.54
N VAL A 165 6.15 -6.10 -4.92
CA VAL A 165 5.27 -7.26 -5.18
C VAL A 165 4.13 -7.22 -4.20
N VAL A 166 2.91 -7.32 -4.69
CA VAL A 166 1.68 -7.37 -3.90
C VAL A 166 0.96 -8.67 -4.22
N LYS A 167 0.69 -9.46 -3.20
CA LYS A 167 0.00 -10.75 -3.32
C LYS A 167 -1.37 -10.70 -2.67
N ASN A 168 -2.38 -10.92 -3.49
CA ASN A 168 -3.75 -11.11 -3.07
C ASN A 168 -4.26 -12.42 -3.73
N VAL A 169 -5.40 -12.41 -4.39
CA VAL A 169 -5.87 -13.49 -5.28
C VAL A 169 -4.97 -13.56 -6.52
N GLU A 170 -4.52 -12.42 -6.99
CA GLU A 170 -3.57 -12.22 -8.09
C GLU A 170 -2.24 -11.69 -7.55
N GLU A 171 -1.15 -11.79 -8.31
CA GLU A 171 0.14 -11.18 -7.99
C GLU A 171 0.37 -9.92 -8.82
N GLY A 172 0.39 -8.76 -8.16
CA GLY A 172 0.75 -7.48 -8.77
C GLY A 172 2.22 -7.16 -8.56
N ARG A 173 2.89 -6.64 -9.58
CA ARG A 173 4.26 -6.13 -9.48
C ARG A 173 4.31 -4.70 -9.96
N ILE A 174 4.84 -3.80 -9.13
CA ILE A 174 5.07 -2.38 -9.44
C ILE A 174 6.57 -2.13 -9.40
N TYR A 175 7.12 -1.68 -10.50
CA TYR A 175 8.56 -1.45 -10.67
C TYR A 175 8.90 0.01 -10.38
N LEU A 176 9.90 0.22 -9.51
CA LEU A 176 10.30 1.52 -8.98
C LEU A 176 11.74 1.84 -9.35
N ARG A 177 11.96 3.04 -9.92
CA ARG A 177 13.26 3.62 -10.21
C ARG A 177 13.35 5.00 -9.57
N GLN A 178 14.21 5.19 -8.57
CA GLN A 178 14.31 6.42 -7.78
C GLN A 178 12.98 6.87 -7.15
N GLY A 179 12.19 5.91 -6.67
CA GLY A 179 10.85 6.13 -6.12
C GLY A 179 9.75 6.29 -7.17
N ARG A 180 10.09 6.53 -8.42
CA ARG A 180 9.13 6.70 -9.51
C ARG A 180 8.65 5.36 -10.02
N VAL A 181 7.34 5.19 -10.12
CA VAL A 181 6.73 4.04 -10.80
C VAL A 181 6.97 4.18 -12.29
N TYR A 182 7.58 3.17 -12.92
CA TYR A 182 7.81 3.16 -14.36
C TYR A 182 7.15 1.98 -15.08
N TYR A 183 6.75 0.93 -14.33
CA TYR A 183 6.03 -0.20 -14.91
C TYR A 183 5.16 -0.88 -13.85
N ALA A 184 4.08 -1.53 -14.29
CA ALA A 184 3.26 -2.40 -13.46
C ALA A 184 2.67 -3.56 -14.28
N VAL A 185 2.50 -4.72 -13.65
CA VAL A 185 1.94 -5.93 -14.28
C VAL A 185 1.19 -6.75 -13.24
N ILE A 186 0.14 -7.46 -13.68
CA ILE A 186 -0.64 -8.41 -12.89
C ILE A 186 -0.46 -9.79 -13.52
N ASP A 187 -0.06 -10.80 -12.72
CA ASP A 187 0.12 -12.21 -13.12
C ASP A 187 0.97 -12.39 -14.40
N ASP A 188 2.00 -11.54 -14.56
CA ASP A 188 2.84 -11.47 -15.76
C ASP A 188 2.06 -11.25 -17.08
N ASN A 189 0.82 -10.76 -16.99
CA ASN A 189 0.00 -10.41 -18.16
C ASN A 189 0.38 -9.03 -18.72
N HIS A 190 1.41 -8.99 -19.56
CA HIS A 190 1.86 -7.75 -20.21
C HIS A 190 0.86 -7.19 -21.23
N ALA A 191 -0.09 -7.99 -21.73
CA ALA A 191 -1.11 -7.53 -22.68
C ALA A 191 -2.09 -6.53 -22.05
N LEU A 192 -2.27 -6.57 -20.72
CA LEU A 192 -3.12 -5.61 -20.00
C LEU A 192 -2.58 -4.17 -20.06
N GLY A 193 -1.29 -4.02 -20.26
CA GLY A 193 -0.59 -2.73 -20.26
C GLY A 193 -0.27 -2.21 -18.85
N PRO A 194 0.83 -1.41 -18.73
CA PRO A 194 1.34 -1.03 -17.42
C PRO A 194 0.43 -0.03 -16.67
N ARG A 195 -0.29 0.86 -17.38
CA ARG A 195 -1.19 1.84 -16.77
C ARG A 195 -2.40 1.15 -16.15
N LYS A 196 -3.04 0.28 -16.90
CA LYS A 196 -4.23 -0.45 -16.45
C LYS A 196 -3.89 -1.40 -15.30
N SER A 197 -2.76 -2.10 -15.39
CA SER A 197 -2.23 -2.92 -14.30
C SER A 197 -1.99 -2.09 -13.03
N PHE A 198 -1.36 -0.90 -13.15
CA PHE A 198 -1.12 -0.01 -12.01
C PHE A 198 -2.43 0.46 -11.39
N ASN A 199 -3.39 0.94 -12.23
CA ASN A 199 -4.69 1.44 -11.74
C ASN A 199 -5.46 0.36 -10.98
N ARG A 200 -5.38 -0.91 -11.39
CA ARG A 200 -6.00 -2.03 -10.67
C ARG A 200 -5.27 -2.36 -9.38
N ILE A 201 -3.94 -2.50 -9.41
CA ILE A 201 -3.16 -2.86 -8.21
C ILE A 201 -3.33 -1.82 -7.10
N VAL A 202 -3.28 -0.53 -7.43
CA VAL A 202 -3.34 0.54 -6.42
C VAL A 202 -4.66 0.58 -5.65
N THR A 203 -5.70 -0.06 -6.19
CA THR A 203 -7.03 -0.15 -5.56
C THR A 203 -7.23 -1.39 -4.68
N TRP A 204 -6.24 -2.28 -4.60
CA TRP A 204 -6.34 -3.46 -3.73
C TRP A 204 -6.33 -3.04 -2.26
N GLU A 205 -7.29 -3.56 -1.50
CA GLU A 205 -7.50 -3.21 -0.09
C GLU A 205 -6.99 -4.29 0.88
N ALA A 206 -6.64 -5.50 0.36
CA ALA A 206 -6.14 -6.63 1.15
C ALA A 206 -4.99 -7.36 0.44
N GLY A 207 -4.05 -7.88 1.21
CA GLY A 207 -2.95 -8.70 0.72
C GLY A 207 -1.61 -8.39 1.39
N ASP A 208 -0.62 -9.20 1.07
CA ASP A 208 0.75 -9.03 1.55
C ASP A 208 1.58 -8.28 0.51
N PHE A 209 2.39 -7.32 0.94
CA PHE A 209 3.36 -6.67 0.08
C PHE A 209 4.80 -6.97 0.47
N GLU A 210 5.69 -6.95 -0.52
CA GLU A 210 7.13 -7.10 -0.34
C GLU A 210 7.87 -6.23 -1.34
N LEU A 211 8.79 -5.38 -0.86
CA LEU A 211 9.71 -4.65 -1.73
C LEU A 211 10.96 -5.50 -1.95
N ARG A 212 11.14 -5.97 -3.17
CA ARG A 212 12.31 -6.75 -3.61
C ARG A 212 13.37 -5.85 -4.24
N PRO A 213 14.63 -6.28 -4.29
CA PRO A 213 15.67 -5.58 -5.04
C PRO A 213 15.25 -5.31 -6.48
N ALA A 214 15.79 -4.26 -7.08
CA ALA A 214 15.55 -3.95 -8.49
C ALA A 214 16.05 -5.09 -9.38
N GLU A 215 15.19 -5.52 -10.30
CA GLU A 215 15.53 -6.49 -11.33
C GLU A 215 16.00 -5.74 -12.59
N PRO A 216 17.05 -6.18 -13.27
CA PRO A 216 17.50 -5.59 -14.53
C PRO A 216 16.54 -6.01 -15.66
N GLN A 217 15.38 -5.40 -15.71
CA GLN A 217 14.37 -5.66 -16.75
C GLN A 217 14.05 -4.37 -17.49
N GLU A 218 14.05 -4.44 -18.81
CA GLU A 218 13.64 -3.37 -19.71
C GLU A 218 12.24 -3.66 -20.25
N PHE A 219 11.41 -2.66 -20.33
CA PHE A 219 10.06 -2.75 -20.86
C PHE A 219 9.93 -1.90 -22.14
N MET A 220 9.20 -2.41 -23.12
CA MET A 220 8.98 -1.68 -24.40
C MET A 220 8.16 -0.40 -24.19
N VAL A 221 7.26 -0.40 -23.18
CA VAL A 221 6.42 0.73 -22.84
C VAL A 221 6.54 0.97 -21.34
N GLU A 222 6.99 2.17 -20.97
CA GLU A 222 7.10 2.60 -19.56
C GLU A 222 6.05 3.67 -19.24
N LEU A 223 5.71 3.79 -17.97
CA LEU A 223 4.87 4.88 -17.44
C LEU A 223 5.75 6.14 -17.30
N GLU A 224 5.38 7.19 -18.02
CA GLU A 224 6.15 8.45 -18.02
C GLU A 224 5.66 9.45 -16.97
N ALA A 225 4.40 9.33 -16.53
CA ALA A 225 3.81 10.24 -15.57
C ALA A 225 4.48 10.14 -14.17
N PRO A 226 4.56 11.24 -13.41
CA PRO A 226 4.97 11.19 -12.00
C PRO A 226 4.07 10.27 -11.17
N THR A 227 4.65 9.62 -10.15
CA THR A 227 3.92 8.67 -9.29
C THR A 227 2.68 9.30 -8.65
N GLU A 228 2.76 10.57 -8.23
CA GLU A 228 1.63 11.30 -7.64
C GLU A 228 0.46 11.46 -8.63
N VAL A 229 0.77 11.73 -9.90
CA VAL A 229 -0.24 11.85 -10.96
C VAL A 229 -0.91 10.49 -11.22
N LEU A 230 -0.11 9.42 -11.28
CA LEU A 230 -0.63 8.06 -11.43
C LEU A 230 -1.54 7.66 -10.26
N LEU A 231 -1.16 8.00 -9.02
CA LEU A 231 -1.97 7.75 -7.82
C LEU A 231 -3.29 8.52 -7.86
N MET A 232 -3.25 9.81 -8.18
CA MET A 232 -4.46 10.64 -8.29
C MET A 232 -5.42 10.08 -9.34
N GLU A 233 -4.90 9.67 -10.50
CA GLU A 233 -5.69 9.08 -11.59
C GLU A 233 -6.29 7.74 -11.15
N GLY A 234 -5.49 6.83 -10.57
CA GLY A 234 -5.97 5.53 -10.09
C GLY A 234 -7.09 5.67 -9.05
N MET A 235 -6.94 6.60 -8.09
CA MET A 235 -7.98 6.85 -7.08
C MET A 235 -9.26 7.45 -7.69
N ARG A 236 -9.13 8.37 -8.67
CA ARG A 236 -10.27 8.92 -9.39
C ARG A 236 -11.04 7.82 -10.14
N LEU A 237 -10.31 6.96 -10.87
CA LEU A 237 -10.92 5.83 -11.59
C LEU A 237 -11.60 4.83 -10.65
N LEU A 238 -11.03 4.59 -9.45
CA LEU A 238 -11.69 3.77 -8.43
C LEU A 238 -13.03 4.37 -7.99
N ASP A 239 -13.06 5.69 -7.72
CA ASP A 239 -14.28 6.37 -7.30
C ASP A 239 -15.34 6.35 -8.41
N GLU A 240 -14.94 6.51 -9.65
CA GLU A 240 -15.84 6.42 -10.81
C GLU A 240 -16.37 4.99 -10.97
N PHE A 241 -15.50 3.97 -10.88
CA PHE A 241 -15.91 2.57 -10.98
C PHE A 241 -16.92 2.19 -9.87
N LYS A 242 -16.66 2.63 -8.63
CA LYS A 242 -17.56 2.38 -7.49
C LYS A 242 -18.98 2.94 -7.71
N ARG A 243 -19.13 4.03 -8.48
CA ARG A 243 -20.45 4.60 -8.79
C ARG A 243 -21.31 3.72 -9.68
N ILE A 244 -20.68 3.01 -10.63
CA ILE A 244 -21.37 2.15 -11.60
C ILE A 244 -21.39 0.68 -11.18
N GLN A 245 -20.53 0.29 -10.24
CA GLN A 245 -20.33 -1.11 -9.84
C GLN A 245 -21.61 -1.84 -9.45
N ASN A 246 -22.53 -1.15 -8.77
CA ASN A 246 -23.81 -1.75 -8.34
C ASN A 246 -24.78 -2.04 -9.50
N GLU A 247 -24.58 -1.41 -10.67
CA GLU A 247 -25.39 -1.63 -11.86
C GLU A 247 -24.77 -2.68 -12.79
N LEU A 248 -23.49 -3.01 -12.57
CA LEU A 248 -22.76 -4.00 -13.35
C LEU A 248 -23.00 -5.42 -12.82
N PRO A 249 -23.02 -6.43 -13.69
CA PRO A 249 -22.97 -7.81 -13.25
C PRO A 249 -21.62 -8.11 -12.58
N PRO A 250 -21.52 -9.15 -11.72
CA PRO A 250 -20.25 -9.61 -11.19
C PRO A 250 -19.20 -9.82 -12.28
N LEU A 251 -17.91 -9.58 -11.99
CA LEU A 251 -16.83 -9.64 -12.98
C LEU A 251 -16.77 -10.97 -13.74
N ASN A 252 -17.07 -12.07 -13.06
CA ASN A 252 -17.05 -13.41 -13.66
C ASN A 252 -18.38 -13.84 -14.28
N SER A 253 -19.39 -12.95 -14.31
CA SER A 253 -20.66 -13.25 -14.97
C SER A 253 -20.45 -13.50 -16.46
N VAL A 254 -21.14 -14.51 -16.97
CA VAL A 254 -21.13 -14.82 -18.40
C VAL A 254 -21.87 -13.71 -19.13
N LEU A 255 -21.22 -13.13 -20.13
CA LEU A 255 -21.83 -12.18 -21.06
C LEU A 255 -22.15 -12.89 -22.36
N MET A 256 -23.41 -12.85 -22.76
CA MET A 256 -23.91 -13.47 -24.02
C MET A 256 -24.59 -12.41 -24.88
N LEU A 257 -24.42 -12.54 -26.20
CA LEU A 257 -25.19 -11.72 -27.13
C LEU A 257 -26.68 -12.05 -27.00
N SER A 258 -27.53 -11.04 -27.00
CA SER A 258 -28.95 -11.24 -26.98
C SER A 258 -29.44 -11.95 -28.26
N MET A 259 -30.26 -12.98 -28.13
CA MET A 259 -30.86 -13.70 -29.25
C MET A 259 -32.38 -13.81 -29.04
N PRO A 260 -33.20 -13.31 -30.02
CA PRO A 260 -32.80 -12.50 -31.17
C PRO A 260 -32.35 -11.09 -30.73
N MET A 261 -31.42 -10.45 -31.49
CA MET A 261 -31.16 -9.02 -31.32
C MET A 261 -32.34 -8.24 -31.92
N THR A 262 -32.97 -7.42 -31.10
CA THR A 262 -34.12 -6.59 -31.53
C THR A 262 -33.67 -5.21 -32.01
N SER A 263 -32.58 -4.68 -31.49
CA SER A 263 -32.03 -3.40 -31.88
C SER A 263 -31.00 -3.54 -33.01
N PRO A 264 -31.01 -2.64 -34.01
CA PRO A 264 -30.09 -2.74 -35.14
C PRO A 264 -28.64 -2.40 -34.73
N LEU A 265 -27.68 -3.23 -35.15
CA LEU A 265 -26.25 -3.00 -34.89
C LEU A 265 -25.72 -1.66 -35.43
N ARG A 266 -26.35 -1.09 -36.47
CA ARG A 266 -25.96 0.23 -37.03
C ARG A 266 -26.16 1.40 -36.05
N GLU A 267 -26.85 1.19 -34.96
CA GLU A 267 -27.04 2.20 -33.90
C GLU A 267 -25.90 2.21 -32.88
N LEU A 268 -24.98 1.24 -32.97
CA LEU A 268 -23.81 1.18 -32.14
C LEU A 268 -22.68 2.01 -32.74
N SER A 269 -21.98 2.73 -31.85
CA SER A 269 -20.72 3.39 -32.18
C SER A 269 -19.59 2.35 -32.41
N ALA A 270 -18.48 2.76 -32.97
CA ALA A 270 -17.32 1.89 -33.15
C ALA A 270 -16.85 1.27 -31.82
N ASP A 271 -16.76 2.11 -30.78
CA ASP A 271 -16.38 1.65 -29.43
C ASP A 271 -17.34 0.61 -28.84
N GLU A 272 -18.64 0.79 -29.06
CA GLU A 272 -19.65 -0.18 -28.59
C GLU A 272 -19.58 -1.49 -29.39
N LEU A 273 -19.26 -1.44 -30.69
CA LEU A 273 -19.04 -2.63 -31.51
C LEU A 273 -17.80 -3.39 -31.07
N ASP A 274 -16.71 -2.68 -30.76
CA ASP A 274 -15.48 -3.30 -30.25
C ASP A 274 -15.74 -4.01 -28.91
N ILE A 275 -16.44 -3.39 -27.99
CA ILE A 275 -16.82 -4.00 -26.70
C ILE A 275 -17.80 -5.17 -26.90
N LEU A 276 -18.74 -5.06 -27.83
CA LEU A 276 -19.66 -6.17 -28.17
C LEU A 276 -18.87 -7.38 -28.72
N GLN A 277 -17.88 -7.14 -29.56
CA GLN A 277 -16.98 -8.17 -30.08
C GLN A 277 -16.17 -8.82 -28.96
N LEU A 278 -15.64 -8.02 -28.02
CA LEU A 278 -14.92 -8.55 -26.85
C LEU A 278 -15.86 -9.40 -25.97
N ALA A 279 -17.10 -8.95 -25.74
CA ALA A 279 -18.09 -9.74 -24.99
C ALA A 279 -18.39 -11.09 -25.67
N HIS A 280 -18.49 -11.10 -27.01
CA HIS A 280 -18.63 -12.35 -27.77
C HIS A 280 -17.41 -13.27 -27.66
N ASN A 281 -16.21 -12.70 -27.78
CA ASN A 281 -14.97 -13.48 -27.84
C ASN A 281 -14.55 -14.05 -26.49
N TYR A 282 -14.72 -13.28 -25.40
CA TYR A 282 -14.24 -13.62 -24.05
C TYR A 282 -15.33 -14.02 -23.07
N GLY A 283 -16.59 -13.79 -23.39
CA GLY A 283 -17.75 -14.33 -22.69
C GLY A 283 -17.91 -13.91 -21.24
N SER A 284 -17.20 -12.92 -20.74
CA SER A 284 -17.34 -12.43 -19.35
C SER A 284 -16.99 -10.95 -19.22
N LEU A 285 -17.53 -10.28 -18.18
CA LEU A 285 -17.18 -8.89 -17.91
C LEU A 285 -15.66 -8.75 -17.67
N LYS A 286 -15.06 -9.63 -16.85
CA LYS A 286 -13.58 -9.65 -16.65
C LYS A 286 -12.84 -9.76 -17.97
N GLY A 287 -13.25 -10.68 -18.84
CA GLY A 287 -12.62 -10.87 -20.16
C GLY A 287 -12.71 -9.63 -21.04
N VAL A 288 -13.84 -8.93 -21.05
CA VAL A 288 -13.99 -7.66 -21.76
C VAL A 288 -13.04 -6.60 -21.20
N LEU A 289 -13.02 -6.43 -19.88
CA LEU A 289 -12.14 -5.45 -19.24
C LEU A 289 -10.65 -5.77 -19.47
N ASP A 290 -10.24 -7.03 -19.45
CA ASP A 290 -8.86 -7.44 -19.62
C ASP A 290 -8.34 -7.22 -21.05
N HIS A 291 -9.19 -7.30 -22.06
CA HIS A 291 -8.81 -7.23 -23.47
C HIS A 291 -9.22 -5.90 -24.15
N SER A 292 -9.93 -5.03 -23.43
CA SER A 292 -10.26 -3.70 -23.93
C SER A 292 -9.04 -2.78 -23.90
N GLU A 293 -8.82 -2.00 -24.95
CA GLU A 293 -7.82 -0.90 -24.96
C GLU A 293 -8.24 0.28 -24.09
N LYS A 294 -9.54 0.36 -23.73
CA LYS A 294 -10.09 1.40 -22.87
C LYS A 294 -9.79 1.13 -21.41
N GLU A 295 -9.74 2.21 -20.61
CA GLU A 295 -9.74 2.09 -19.15
C GLU A 295 -10.97 1.31 -18.67
N ASP A 296 -10.84 0.61 -17.55
CA ASP A 296 -11.87 -0.29 -17.03
C ASP A 296 -13.22 0.40 -16.83
N VAL A 297 -13.22 1.66 -16.35
CA VAL A 297 -14.46 2.43 -16.16
C VAL A 297 -15.16 2.67 -17.48
N ALA A 298 -14.44 3.15 -18.50
CA ALA A 298 -15.02 3.44 -19.80
C ALA A 298 -15.55 2.18 -20.51
N ALA A 299 -14.80 1.07 -20.43
CA ALA A 299 -15.26 -0.21 -20.96
C ALA A 299 -16.49 -0.72 -20.22
N ALA A 300 -16.53 -0.61 -18.89
CA ALA A 300 -17.66 -1.03 -18.05
C ALA A 300 -18.93 -0.19 -18.32
N GLU A 301 -18.80 1.13 -18.52
CA GLU A 301 -19.93 2.00 -18.92
C GLU A 301 -20.53 1.58 -20.26
N ILE A 302 -19.68 1.23 -21.22
CA ILE A 302 -20.15 0.73 -22.52
C ILE A 302 -20.88 -0.61 -22.33
N VAL A 303 -20.32 -1.55 -21.56
CA VAL A 303 -21.00 -2.83 -21.26
C VAL A 303 -22.36 -2.58 -20.62
N LEU A 304 -22.44 -1.66 -19.67
CA LEU A 304 -23.70 -1.28 -19.01
C LEU A 304 -24.71 -0.70 -20.02
N GLY A 305 -24.25 0.14 -20.95
CA GLY A 305 -25.08 0.65 -22.05
C GLY A 305 -25.61 -0.46 -22.96
N LEU A 306 -24.76 -1.44 -23.31
CA LEU A 306 -25.16 -2.60 -24.13
C LEU A 306 -26.15 -3.52 -23.40
N LEU A 307 -26.00 -3.71 -22.09
CA LEU A 307 -26.94 -4.44 -21.24
C LEU A 307 -28.32 -3.75 -21.20
N LYS A 308 -28.33 -2.43 -20.94
CA LYS A 308 -29.59 -1.64 -20.88
C LYS A 308 -30.38 -1.62 -22.23
N ARG A 309 -29.65 -1.73 -23.32
CA ARG A 309 -30.23 -1.75 -24.69
C ARG A 309 -30.46 -3.17 -25.22
N ASP A 310 -30.29 -4.19 -24.39
CA ASP A 310 -30.48 -5.62 -24.72
C ASP A 310 -29.66 -6.12 -25.91
N PHE A 311 -28.44 -5.59 -26.10
CA PHE A 311 -27.47 -6.17 -27.03
C PHE A 311 -26.71 -7.33 -26.40
N VAL A 312 -26.48 -7.25 -25.06
CA VAL A 312 -25.81 -8.25 -24.24
C VAL A 312 -26.67 -8.57 -23.03
N ARG A 313 -26.63 -9.82 -22.59
CA ARG A 313 -27.26 -10.30 -21.35
C ARG A 313 -26.19 -10.90 -20.44
N ALA A 314 -26.36 -10.70 -19.13
CA ALA A 314 -25.57 -11.37 -18.13
C ALA A 314 -26.30 -12.60 -17.61
N GLY A 315 -25.61 -13.74 -17.54
CA GLY A 315 -26.10 -15.02 -17.04
C GLY A 315 -25.51 -15.39 -15.68
#